data_c90f734d4d9ca2dda867b27fe8a072a0
#
_entry.id   c90f734d4d9ca2dda867b27fe8a072a0
#
_cell.length_a   1.000
_cell.length_b   1.000
_cell.length_c   1.000
_cell.angle_alpha   90.00
_cell.angle_beta   90.00
_cell.angle_gamma   90.00
#
_symmetry.space_group_name_H-M   'P 1'
#
loop_
_entity.id
_entity.type
_entity.pdbx_description
1 polymer ?
#
loop_
_entity_poly.entity_id
_entity_poly.type
_entity_poly.pdbx_seq_one_letter_code
_entity_poly.pdbx_strand_id
1 'polypeptide(L)'
;KRKLRNVDFRRNKHGVSATVIAIEYDPGRSARLALLEYADGEKRYIVAPVGLEKGGSVQCGPQAPARPGNWLPLSKIPVGSDIHNLELAPGKGGQLVRSAGASASLMSRDGGFAQIKLPSGEIRRVSEKCYAAFGQVGNTDHEKQVWGKAGNTRHRGRRPITRAVAKNPHDHPMGGGEAKTSGGGHPVTPWGVPTKGYKTRQRKKYSNKFILVRRDGRPFKRK
;
A
#
# COMPACT_ATOMS: atom_id res chain seq x y z
N LYS A 1 4.46 -11.35 20.73
CA LYS A 1 5.58 -10.72 20.02
C LYS A 1 5.43 -11.00 18.53
N ARG A 2 5.67 -10.00 17.68
CA ARG A 2 5.58 -10.14 16.22
C ARG A 2 6.82 -10.83 15.70
N LYS A 3 6.67 -11.96 14.97
CA LYS A 3 7.76 -12.53 14.18
C LYS A 3 7.91 -11.69 12.91
N LEU A 4 9.13 -11.23 12.63
CA LEU A 4 9.47 -10.59 11.36
C LEU A 4 9.59 -11.67 10.28
N ARG A 5 8.87 -11.46 9.17
CA ARG A 5 9.02 -12.22 7.94
C ARG A 5 9.70 -11.33 6.90
N ASN A 6 10.73 -11.85 6.25
CA ASN A 6 11.38 -11.14 5.16
C ASN A 6 10.57 -11.35 3.88
N VAL A 7 9.90 -10.31 3.41
CA VAL A 7 9.04 -10.36 2.21
C VAL A 7 9.82 -9.84 1.02
N ASP A 8 9.90 -10.66 -0.02
CA ASP A 8 10.56 -10.31 -1.26
C ASP A 8 9.69 -9.36 -2.12
N PHE A 9 9.97 -8.07 -2.04
CA PHE A 9 9.33 -7.05 -2.87
C PHE A 9 10.07 -6.79 -4.18
N ARG A 10 11.29 -7.30 -4.35
CA ARG A 10 12.09 -7.09 -5.57
C ARG A 10 11.88 -8.18 -6.61
N ARG A 11 11.66 -9.41 -6.14
CA ARG A 11 11.38 -10.59 -6.97
C ARG A 11 12.36 -10.73 -8.14
N ASN A 12 13.64 -10.74 -7.82
CA ASN A 12 14.74 -10.71 -8.80
C ASN A 12 15.05 -12.05 -9.47
N LYS A 13 14.37 -13.16 -9.09
CA LYS A 13 14.51 -14.46 -9.78
C LYS A 13 13.64 -14.50 -11.04
N HIS A 14 14.15 -13.89 -12.11
CA HIS A 14 13.47 -13.88 -13.40
C HIS A 14 13.55 -15.24 -14.09
N GLY A 15 12.44 -15.68 -14.71
CA GLY A 15 12.37 -16.92 -15.50
C GLY A 15 12.24 -18.20 -14.67
N VAL A 16 12.45 -18.13 -13.35
CA VAL A 16 12.33 -19.31 -12.48
C VAL A 16 10.90 -19.41 -11.93
N SER A 17 10.29 -20.57 -12.10
CA SER A 17 8.97 -20.87 -11.51
C SER A 17 9.11 -21.21 -10.03
N ALA A 18 8.15 -20.77 -9.23
CA ALA A 18 8.04 -21.11 -7.81
C ALA A 18 6.65 -21.66 -7.50
N THR A 19 6.61 -22.63 -6.60
CA THR A 19 5.35 -23.23 -6.13
C THR A 19 4.95 -22.64 -4.78
N VAL A 20 3.67 -22.39 -4.58
CA VAL A 20 3.12 -21.90 -3.31
C VAL A 20 3.01 -23.07 -2.33
N ILE A 21 3.80 -23.05 -1.26
CA ILE A 21 3.75 -24.08 -0.20
C ILE A 21 2.60 -23.81 0.77
N ALA A 22 2.43 -22.53 1.18
CA ALA A 22 1.47 -22.15 2.20
C ALA A 22 1.04 -20.68 2.05
N ILE A 23 -0.15 -20.36 2.55
CA ILE A 23 -0.62 -18.99 2.76
C ILE A 23 -0.59 -18.71 4.27
N GLU A 24 0.19 -17.72 4.67
CA GLU A 24 0.43 -17.43 6.09
C GLU A 24 -0.10 -16.07 6.53
N TYR A 25 -0.43 -15.98 7.81
CA TYR A 25 -0.74 -14.73 8.48
C TYR A 25 0.54 -13.99 8.86
N ASP A 26 0.62 -12.69 8.57
CA ASP A 26 1.70 -11.81 9.02
C ASP A 26 1.13 -10.69 9.93
N PRO A 27 1.53 -10.63 11.22
CA PRO A 27 1.07 -9.56 12.11
C PRO A 27 1.62 -8.17 11.76
N GLY A 28 2.61 -8.09 10.86
CA GLY A 28 3.21 -6.85 10.38
C GLY A 28 2.40 -6.11 9.33
N ARG A 29 1.43 -6.77 8.72
CA ARG A 29 0.59 -6.22 7.63
C ARG A 29 -0.83 -6.76 7.65
N SER A 30 -1.71 -6.10 6.90
CA SER A 30 -3.10 -6.52 6.75
C SER A 30 -3.27 -7.66 5.72
N ALA A 31 -2.42 -7.71 4.70
CA ALA A 31 -2.41 -8.77 3.69
C ALA A 31 -1.82 -10.07 4.23
N ARG A 32 -2.27 -11.21 3.70
CA ARG A 32 -1.61 -12.51 3.91
C ARG A 32 -0.37 -12.63 3.03
N LEU A 33 0.52 -13.53 3.40
CA LEU A 33 1.74 -13.85 2.65
C LEU A 33 1.64 -15.25 2.06
N ALA A 34 2.12 -15.42 0.83
CA ALA A 34 2.35 -16.71 0.23
C ALA A 34 3.83 -17.09 0.41
N LEU A 35 4.09 -18.26 0.98
CA LEU A 35 5.41 -18.87 1.04
C LEU A 35 5.65 -19.61 -0.27
N LEU A 36 6.63 -19.16 -1.03
CA LEU A 36 7.06 -19.75 -2.29
C LEU A 36 8.28 -20.64 -2.08
N GLU A 37 8.33 -21.75 -2.80
CA GLU A 37 9.50 -22.59 -2.97
C GLU A 37 9.90 -22.59 -4.44
N TYR A 38 11.14 -22.18 -4.71
CA TYR A 38 11.71 -22.17 -6.05
C TYR A 38 12.31 -23.54 -6.38
N ALA A 39 12.53 -23.80 -7.68
CA ALA A 39 13.12 -25.06 -8.14
C ALA A 39 14.52 -25.36 -7.55
N ASP A 40 15.23 -24.33 -7.09
CA ASP A 40 16.52 -24.43 -6.38
C ASP A 40 16.40 -24.64 -4.88
N GLY A 41 15.18 -24.86 -4.36
CA GLY A 41 14.90 -25.06 -2.92
C GLY A 41 14.86 -23.77 -2.08
N GLU A 42 15.15 -22.59 -2.66
CA GLU A 42 15.07 -21.34 -1.93
C GLU A 42 13.61 -20.99 -1.62
N LYS A 43 13.35 -20.54 -0.39
CA LYS A 43 12.02 -20.12 0.06
C LYS A 43 11.94 -18.61 0.23
N ARG A 44 10.91 -17.99 -0.34
CA ARG A 44 10.64 -16.55 -0.20
C ARG A 44 9.17 -16.27 0.07
N TYR A 45 8.90 -15.20 0.80
CA TYR A 45 7.54 -14.71 1.00
C TYR A 45 7.20 -13.64 -0.03
N ILE A 46 5.98 -13.71 -0.56
CA ILE A 46 5.36 -12.64 -1.36
C ILE A 46 4.01 -12.23 -0.76
N VAL A 47 3.50 -11.07 -1.16
CA VAL A 47 2.11 -10.69 -0.85
C VAL A 47 1.18 -11.61 -1.62
N ALA A 48 0.26 -12.27 -0.93
CA ALA A 48 -0.68 -13.20 -1.54
C ALA A 48 -1.81 -12.42 -2.25
N PRO A 49 -2.00 -12.57 -3.57
CA PRO A 49 -3.16 -12.03 -4.28
C PRO A 49 -4.41 -12.87 -4.05
N VAL A 50 -5.54 -12.33 -4.48
CA VAL A 50 -6.81 -13.09 -4.59
C VAL A 50 -6.64 -14.21 -5.61
N GLY A 51 -7.17 -15.39 -5.31
CA GLY A 51 -7.14 -16.56 -6.20
C GLY A 51 -5.82 -17.33 -6.22
N LEU A 52 -4.84 -16.94 -5.42
CA LEU A 52 -3.61 -17.73 -5.25
C LEU A 52 -3.79 -18.74 -4.11
N GLU A 53 -3.66 -20.03 -4.44
CA GLU A 53 -3.83 -21.12 -3.50
C GLU A 53 -2.54 -21.94 -3.33
N LYS A 54 -2.53 -22.80 -2.30
CA LYS A 54 -1.45 -23.78 -2.09
C LYS A 54 -1.33 -24.70 -3.32
N GLY A 55 -0.11 -24.94 -3.79
CA GLY A 55 0.19 -25.69 -5.02
C GLY A 55 0.17 -24.85 -6.28
N GLY A 56 -0.33 -23.61 -6.21
CA GLY A 56 -0.29 -22.68 -7.34
C GLY A 56 1.13 -22.35 -7.77
N SER A 57 1.33 -22.08 -9.06
CA SER A 57 2.61 -21.68 -9.63
C SER A 57 2.69 -20.18 -9.84
N VAL A 58 3.83 -19.58 -9.50
CA VAL A 58 4.10 -18.15 -9.63
C VAL A 58 5.42 -17.93 -10.33
N GLN A 59 5.46 -17.02 -11.30
CA GLN A 59 6.64 -16.66 -12.05
C GLN A 59 6.95 -15.17 -11.97
N CYS A 60 8.20 -14.83 -12.28
CA CYS A 60 8.69 -13.46 -12.32
C CYS A 60 9.45 -13.23 -13.62
N GLY A 61 9.24 -12.08 -14.27
CA GLY A 61 10.00 -11.69 -15.46
C GLY A 61 9.14 -11.26 -16.64
N PRO A 62 9.76 -10.80 -17.73
CA PRO A 62 9.03 -10.25 -18.88
C PRO A 62 8.29 -11.32 -19.71
N GLN A 63 8.62 -12.59 -19.54
CA GLN A 63 7.97 -13.73 -20.23
C GLN A 63 6.92 -14.42 -19.36
N ALA A 64 6.75 -14.01 -18.10
CA ALA A 64 5.74 -14.59 -17.21
C ALA A 64 4.33 -14.31 -17.76
N PRO A 65 3.38 -15.28 -17.71
CA PRO A 65 2.01 -15.03 -18.12
C PRO A 65 1.31 -14.06 -17.16
N ALA A 66 0.31 -13.32 -17.65
CA ALA A 66 -0.50 -12.41 -16.85
C ALA A 66 -1.50 -13.18 -15.98
N ARG A 67 -1.01 -13.85 -14.92
CA ARG A 67 -1.79 -14.61 -13.93
C ARG A 67 -1.62 -14.02 -12.53
N PRO A 68 -2.62 -14.17 -11.63
CA PRO A 68 -2.53 -13.65 -10.26
C PRO A 68 -1.24 -14.09 -9.55
N GLY A 69 -0.53 -13.12 -8.98
CA GLY A 69 0.73 -13.34 -8.27
C GLY A 69 2.00 -13.26 -9.13
N ASN A 70 1.90 -13.34 -10.44
CA ASN A 70 3.05 -13.17 -11.31
C ASN A 70 3.54 -11.72 -11.31
N TRP A 71 4.87 -11.56 -11.43
CA TRP A 71 5.55 -10.28 -11.37
C TRP A 71 6.10 -9.92 -12.75
N LEU A 72 5.51 -8.89 -13.37
CA LEU A 72 5.78 -8.52 -14.75
C LEU A 72 6.14 -7.04 -14.87
N PRO A 73 6.90 -6.64 -15.90
CA PRO A 73 7.05 -5.25 -16.28
C PRO A 73 5.70 -4.70 -16.77
N LEU A 74 5.42 -3.44 -16.46
CA LEU A 74 4.15 -2.78 -16.84
C LEU A 74 3.91 -2.80 -18.36
N SER A 75 4.98 -2.85 -19.16
CA SER A 75 4.91 -3.01 -20.62
C SER A 75 4.23 -4.30 -21.09
N LYS A 76 4.25 -5.37 -20.25
CA LYS A 76 3.70 -6.69 -20.59
C LYS A 76 2.34 -6.97 -19.93
N ILE A 77 1.89 -6.12 -19.00
CA ILE A 77 0.59 -6.28 -18.35
C ILE A 77 -0.51 -5.73 -19.25
N PRO A 78 -1.61 -6.46 -19.53
CA PRO A 78 -2.73 -5.94 -20.32
C PRO A 78 -3.32 -4.65 -19.71
N VAL A 79 -3.70 -3.71 -20.57
CA VAL A 79 -4.41 -2.48 -20.16
C VAL A 79 -5.79 -2.88 -19.60
N GLY A 80 -6.26 -2.16 -18.58
CA GLY A 80 -7.49 -2.47 -17.87
C GLY A 80 -7.33 -3.47 -16.73
N SER A 81 -6.17 -4.12 -16.58
CA SER A 81 -5.93 -5.11 -15.54
C SER A 81 -5.69 -4.47 -14.18
N ASP A 82 -6.11 -5.20 -13.15
CA ASP A 82 -5.74 -4.92 -11.76
C ASP A 82 -4.32 -5.40 -11.46
N ILE A 83 -3.60 -4.55 -10.74
CA ILE A 83 -2.21 -4.80 -10.33
C ILE A 83 -2.01 -4.43 -8.86
N HIS A 84 -1.03 -5.05 -8.24
CA HIS A 84 -0.61 -4.73 -6.88
C HIS A 84 0.91 -4.74 -6.74
N ASN A 85 1.42 -4.42 -5.56
CA ASN A 85 2.85 -4.41 -5.26
C ASN A 85 3.69 -3.62 -6.30
N LEU A 86 3.23 -2.44 -6.70
CA LEU A 86 3.77 -1.63 -7.79
C LEU A 86 5.11 -0.99 -7.43
N GLU A 87 6.09 -1.06 -8.34
CA GLU A 87 7.33 -0.29 -8.29
C GLU A 87 7.12 1.18 -8.69
N LEU A 88 7.94 2.05 -8.11
CA LEU A 88 8.02 3.48 -8.50
C LEU A 88 9.25 3.83 -9.33
N ALA A 89 10.28 3.02 -9.23
CA ALA A 89 11.50 3.11 -10.02
C ALA A 89 11.97 1.70 -10.35
N PRO A 90 12.48 1.43 -11.56
CA PRO A 90 12.91 0.10 -11.97
C PRO A 90 13.93 -0.51 -10.99
N GLY A 91 13.73 -1.76 -10.62
CA GLY A 91 14.61 -2.53 -9.73
C GLY A 91 14.57 -2.16 -8.25
N LYS A 92 13.77 -1.17 -7.85
CA LYS A 92 13.65 -0.75 -6.44
C LYS A 92 12.77 -1.69 -5.62
N GLY A 93 11.95 -2.50 -6.26
CA GLY A 93 10.96 -3.35 -5.63
C GLY A 93 9.62 -2.66 -5.41
N GLY A 94 8.58 -3.44 -5.17
CA GLY A 94 7.23 -2.94 -4.99
C GLY A 94 7.07 -2.06 -3.75
N GLN A 95 6.47 -0.89 -3.92
CA GLN A 95 6.31 0.12 -2.88
C GLN A 95 4.84 0.51 -2.64
N LEU A 96 4.02 0.48 -3.69
CA LEU A 96 2.60 0.87 -3.63
C LEU A 96 1.68 -0.35 -3.69
N VAL A 97 0.43 -0.18 -3.24
CA VAL A 97 -0.66 -1.17 -3.37
C VAL A 97 -0.27 -2.53 -2.76
N ARG A 98 -0.03 -2.55 -1.44
CA ARG A 98 0.41 -3.75 -0.70
C ARG A 98 -0.50 -4.12 0.46
N SER A 99 -1.51 -3.32 0.73
CA SER A 99 -2.48 -3.57 1.81
C SER A 99 -3.53 -4.59 1.37
N ALA A 100 -4.17 -5.26 2.32
CA ALA A 100 -5.27 -6.19 2.06
C ALA A 100 -6.36 -5.56 1.20
N GLY A 101 -6.85 -6.30 0.22
CA GLY A 101 -7.91 -5.86 -0.68
C GLY A 101 -7.55 -4.72 -1.64
N ALA A 102 -6.32 -4.20 -1.59
CA ALA A 102 -5.92 -3.10 -2.47
C ALA A 102 -5.63 -3.58 -3.89
N SER A 103 -6.09 -2.83 -4.89
CA SER A 103 -5.69 -2.95 -6.29
C SER A 103 -5.46 -1.58 -6.90
N ALA A 104 -4.66 -1.51 -7.94
CA ALA A 104 -4.52 -0.36 -8.82
C ALA A 104 -4.80 -0.81 -10.25
N SER A 105 -5.43 0.03 -11.06
CA SER A 105 -5.75 -0.32 -12.45
C SER A 105 -4.77 0.31 -13.42
N LEU A 106 -4.24 -0.47 -14.35
CA LEU A 106 -3.43 0.01 -15.46
C LEU A 106 -4.35 0.58 -16.54
N MET A 107 -4.37 1.91 -16.68
CA MET A 107 -5.33 2.60 -17.57
C MET A 107 -4.85 2.71 -19.01
N SER A 108 -3.60 3.10 -19.20
CA SER A 108 -3.00 3.26 -20.54
C SER A 108 -1.48 3.21 -20.47
N ARG A 109 -0.86 3.09 -21.63
CA ARG A 109 0.59 3.19 -21.82
C ARG A 109 0.85 4.15 -22.96
N ASP A 110 1.76 5.08 -22.75
CA ASP A 110 2.14 6.07 -23.74
C ASP A 110 3.52 6.65 -23.44
N GLY A 111 4.35 6.80 -24.49
CA GLY A 111 5.67 7.43 -24.41
C GLY A 111 6.63 6.80 -23.38
N GLY A 112 6.59 5.47 -23.18
CA GLY A 112 7.44 4.76 -22.22
C GLY A 112 6.97 4.86 -20.77
N PHE A 113 5.75 5.38 -20.55
CA PHE A 113 5.12 5.49 -19.24
C PHE A 113 3.74 4.82 -19.21
N ALA A 114 3.47 4.13 -18.12
CA ALA A 114 2.15 3.61 -17.79
C ALA A 114 1.38 4.60 -16.91
N GLN A 115 0.11 4.81 -17.22
CA GLN A 115 -0.83 5.57 -16.39
C GLN A 115 -1.58 4.60 -15.49
N ILE A 116 -1.46 4.81 -14.19
CA ILE A 116 -2.00 3.90 -13.18
C ILE A 116 -2.92 4.67 -12.25
N LYS A 117 -4.15 4.18 -12.10
CA LYS A 117 -5.12 4.66 -11.12
C LYS A 117 -4.88 3.90 -9.81
N LEU A 118 -4.47 4.62 -8.79
CA LEU A 118 -4.23 4.09 -7.44
C LEU A 118 -5.52 3.93 -6.65
N PRO A 119 -5.55 3.12 -5.58
CA PRO A 119 -6.72 2.96 -4.70
C PRO A 119 -7.25 4.29 -4.12
N SER A 120 -6.37 5.29 -3.99
CA SER A 120 -6.75 6.63 -3.52
C SER A 120 -7.52 7.46 -4.53
N GLY A 121 -7.65 7.00 -5.78
CA GLY A 121 -8.19 7.77 -6.92
C GLY A 121 -7.15 8.61 -7.66
N GLU A 122 -5.91 8.73 -7.13
CA GLU A 122 -4.82 9.45 -7.82
C GLU A 122 -4.42 8.69 -9.09
N ILE A 123 -4.33 9.40 -10.23
CA ILE A 123 -3.77 8.87 -11.47
C ILE A 123 -2.32 9.33 -11.59
N ARG A 124 -1.43 8.37 -11.75
CA ARG A 124 0.00 8.60 -11.73
C ARG A 124 0.70 7.95 -12.93
N ARG A 125 1.73 8.64 -13.44
CA ARG A 125 2.65 8.08 -14.44
C ARG A 125 3.76 7.30 -13.74
N VAL A 126 4.03 6.11 -14.24
CA VAL A 126 5.14 5.23 -13.79
C VAL A 126 5.85 4.72 -15.04
N SER A 127 7.17 4.59 -15.01
CA SER A 127 7.91 4.04 -16.16
C SER A 127 7.43 2.63 -16.50
N GLU A 128 7.25 2.30 -17.76
CA GLU A 128 6.85 0.96 -18.23
C GLU A 128 7.85 -0.14 -17.87
N LYS A 129 9.11 0.24 -17.59
CA LYS A 129 10.16 -0.67 -17.10
C LYS A 129 9.97 -1.09 -15.64
N CYS A 130 9.11 -0.39 -14.89
CA CYS A 130 8.75 -0.79 -13.53
C CYS A 130 7.91 -2.05 -13.54
N TYR A 131 8.05 -2.84 -12.50
CA TYR A 131 7.32 -4.08 -12.32
C TYR A 131 6.13 -3.92 -11.39
N ALA A 132 5.14 -4.78 -11.57
CA ALA A 132 4.01 -4.95 -10.67
C ALA A 132 3.57 -6.41 -10.62
N ALA A 133 2.91 -6.80 -9.55
CA ALA A 133 2.26 -8.10 -9.47
C ALA A 133 0.85 -8.00 -10.08
N PHE A 134 0.48 -8.99 -10.87
CA PHE A 134 -0.83 -9.08 -11.50
C PHE A 134 -1.90 -9.48 -10.50
N GLY A 135 -3.07 -8.85 -10.56
CA GLY A 135 -4.24 -9.11 -9.73
C GLY A 135 -4.35 -8.22 -8.50
N GLN A 136 -5.37 -8.44 -7.68
CA GLN A 136 -5.70 -7.74 -6.45
C GLN A 136 -5.04 -8.42 -5.24
N VAL A 137 -4.67 -7.68 -4.21
CA VAL A 137 -4.19 -8.23 -2.93
C VAL A 137 -5.31 -8.99 -2.22
N GLY A 138 -5.01 -10.17 -1.70
CA GLY A 138 -5.94 -11.01 -0.95
C GLY A 138 -6.38 -10.41 0.39
N ASN A 139 -7.20 -11.19 1.15
CA ASN A 139 -7.81 -10.77 2.42
C ASN A 139 -8.71 -9.53 2.29
N THR A 140 -9.57 -9.52 1.28
CA THR A 140 -10.45 -8.40 0.91
C THR A 140 -11.39 -7.96 2.04
N ASP A 141 -11.80 -8.88 2.90
CA ASP A 141 -12.72 -8.60 4.01
C ASP A 141 -12.05 -7.99 5.24
N HIS A 142 -10.75 -7.69 5.16
CA HIS A 142 -10.01 -7.11 6.30
C HIS A 142 -10.61 -5.80 6.80
N GLU A 143 -11.10 -4.94 5.93
CA GLU A 143 -11.74 -3.67 6.31
C GLU A 143 -13.10 -3.85 6.98
N LYS A 144 -13.81 -4.94 6.67
CA LYS A 144 -15.14 -5.25 7.22
C LYS A 144 -15.06 -5.78 8.65
N GLN A 145 -13.87 -6.07 9.18
CA GLN A 145 -13.69 -6.64 10.52
C GLN A 145 -14.07 -5.65 11.61
N VAL A 146 -15.09 -5.98 12.39
CA VAL A 146 -15.51 -5.25 13.59
C VAL A 146 -14.86 -5.89 14.81
N TRP A 147 -14.14 -5.10 15.61
CA TRP A 147 -13.41 -5.59 16.78
C TRP A 147 -14.28 -5.82 18.01
N GLY A 148 -15.50 -5.34 17.99
CA GLY A 148 -16.53 -5.51 19.01
C GLY A 148 -16.24 -4.73 20.28
N LYS A 149 -15.09 -4.90 20.94
CA LYS A 149 -14.77 -4.29 22.23
C LYS A 149 -13.37 -3.66 22.28
N ALA A 150 -13.18 -2.70 23.17
CA ALA A 150 -11.91 -1.99 23.36
C ALA A 150 -10.75 -2.94 23.74
N GLY A 151 -11.04 -4.03 24.49
CA GLY A 151 -10.03 -5.03 24.86
C GLY A 151 -9.35 -5.69 23.65
N ASN A 152 -10.06 -5.93 22.56
CA ASN A 152 -9.46 -6.48 21.33
C ASN A 152 -8.43 -5.51 20.70
N THR A 153 -8.67 -4.21 20.79
CA THR A 153 -7.73 -3.18 20.36
C THR A 153 -6.51 -3.14 21.27
N ARG A 154 -6.71 -3.31 22.59
CA ARG A 154 -5.63 -3.41 23.60
C ARG A 154 -4.73 -4.61 23.36
N HIS A 155 -5.27 -5.78 23.10
CA HIS A 155 -4.52 -6.99 22.78
C HIS A 155 -3.63 -6.82 21.54
N ARG A 156 -3.99 -5.92 20.62
CA ARG A 156 -3.19 -5.56 19.44
C ARG A 156 -2.09 -4.53 19.72
N GLY A 157 -1.90 -4.15 20.99
CA GLY A 157 -0.88 -3.20 21.42
C GLY A 157 -1.26 -1.73 21.26
N ARG A 158 -2.53 -1.41 20.94
CA ARG A 158 -3.02 -0.02 20.90
C ARG A 158 -3.48 0.42 22.29
N ARG A 159 -2.90 1.49 22.80
CA ARG A 159 -3.33 2.13 24.02
C ARG A 159 -4.41 3.19 23.76
N PRO A 160 -5.26 3.50 24.74
CA PRO A 160 -6.18 4.62 24.64
C PRO A 160 -5.46 5.93 24.36
N ILE A 161 -6.08 6.81 23.59
CA ILE A 161 -5.54 8.12 23.23
C ILE A 161 -6.41 9.19 23.87
N THR A 162 -5.78 10.07 24.65
CA THR A 162 -6.43 11.24 25.22
C THR A 162 -6.64 12.30 24.16
N ARG A 163 -7.85 12.87 24.09
CA ARG A 163 -8.16 13.98 23.18
C ARG A 163 -7.34 15.21 23.54
N ALA A 164 -6.98 16.02 22.55
CA ALA A 164 -6.22 17.26 22.75
C ALA A 164 -6.87 18.22 23.77
N VAL A 165 -8.18 18.39 23.65
CA VAL A 165 -8.98 19.28 24.53
C VAL A 165 -9.01 18.83 26.00
N ALA A 166 -8.76 17.53 26.27
CA ALA A 166 -8.73 16.98 27.62
C ALA A 166 -7.33 17.03 28.27
N LYS A 167 -6.36 17.65 27.61
CA LYS A 167 -5.00 17.84 28.12
C LYS A 167 -4.84 19.20 28.80
N ASN A 168 -3.74 19.35 29.54
CA ASN A 168 -3.36 20.63 30.11
C ASN A 168 -2.73 21.55 29.02
N PRO A 169 -2.71 22.89 29.23
CA PRO A 169 -2.16 23.84 28.26
C PRO A 169 -0.71 23.57 27.86
N HIS A 170 0.12 23.07 28.79
CA HIS A 170 1.53 22.73 28.50
C HIS A 170 1.69 21.46 27.68
N ASP A 171 0.69 20.54 27.66
CA ASP A 171 0.75 19.28 26.91
C ASP A 171 0.23 19.42 25.48
N HIS A 172 -0.64 20.40 25.25
CA HIS A 172 -1.23 20.60 23.93
C HIS A 172 -1.79 22.02 23.76
N PRO A 173 -1.58 22.68 22.59
CA PRO A 173 -2.11 24.02 22.32
C PRO A 173 -3.63 24.17 22.47
N MET A 174 -4.37 23.07 22.38
CA MET A 174 -5.83 23.05 22.56
C MET A 174 -6.25 22.59 23.95
N GLY A 175 -5.33 22.44 24.87
CA GLY A 175 -5.58 22.04 26.24
C GLY A 175 -6.00 23.20 27.13
N GLY A 176 -6.48 22.86 28.34
CA GLY A 176 -6.90 23.80 29.35
C GLY A 176 -8.40 24.11 29.36
N GLY A 177 -8.82 24.96 30.26
CA GLY A 177 -10.21 25.34 30.53
C GLY A 177 -10.89 24.46 31.57
N GLU A 178 -12.07 24.88 32.03
CA GLU A 178 -12.92 24.14 32.95
C GLU A 178 -13.95 23.30 32.22
N ALA A 179 -14.17 22.06 32.70
CA ALA A 179 -15.16 21.13 32.18
C ALA A 179 -15.06 20.87 30.62
N LYS A 180 -16.17 21.02 29.92
CA LYS A 180 -16.23 20.82 28.45
C LYS A 180 -15.86 22.10 27.72
N THR A 181 -14.60 22.29 27.41
CA THR A 181 -14.13 23.39 26.58
C THR A 181 -14.14 23.07 25.10
N SER A 182 -14.34 24.07 24.25
CA SER A 182 -14.37 23.95 22.81
C SER A 182 -12.98 23.94 22.16
N GLY A 183 -11.93 24.15 22.94
CA GLY A 183 -10.54 24.27 22.46
C GLY A 183 -10.15 25.68 21.99
N GLY A 184 -11.08 26.64 21.98
CA GLY A 184 -10.84 28.09 21.81
C GLY A 184 -10.32 28.56 20.46
N GLY A 185 -10.07 27.71 19.48
CA GLY A 185 -9.51 28.12 18.21
C GLY A 185 -9.55 27.02 17.12
N HIS A 186 -8.89 27.32 16.01
CA HIS A 186 -8.76 26.35 14.92
C HIS A 186 -8.01 25.09 15.37
N PRO A 187 -8.49 23.87 15.07
CA PRO A 187 -7.84 22.64 15.54
C PRO A 187 -6.43 22.50 14.99
N VAL A 188 -5.50 22.27 15.91
CA VAL A 188 -4.05 22.13 15.61
C VAL A 188 -3.50 20.82 16.16
N THR A 189 -2.33 20.44 15.68
CA THR A 189 -1.52 19.33 16.20
C THR A 189 -0.78 19.77 17.48
N PRO A 190 -0.14 18.84 18.24
CA PRO A 190 0.72 19.21 19.37
C PRO A 190 1.83 20.23 19.03
N TRP A 191 2.21 20.28 17.77
CA TRP A 191 3.24 21.21 17.26
C TRP A 191 2.65 22.51 16.66
N GLY A 192 1.36 22.78 16.86
CA GLY A 192 0.72 23.99 16.38
C GLY A 192 0.33 24.01 14.89
N VAL A 193 0.53 22.91 14.17
CA VAL A 193 0.17 22.84 12.74
C VAL A 193 -1.33 22.65 12.59
N PRO A 194 -2.05 23.47 11.78
CA PRO A 194 -3.48 23.31 11.54
C PRO A 194 -3.81 21.90 11.00
N THR A 195 -4.80 21.22 11.61
CA THR A 195 -5.20 19.88 11.21
C THR A 195 -6.21 19.83 10.09
N LYS A 196 -6.91 20.93 9.84
CA LYS A 196 -7.91 21.06 8.75
C LYS A 196 -7.45 22.09 7.72
N GLY A 197 -7.56 21.74 6.44
CA GLY A 197 -7.29 22.63 5.31
C GLY A 197 -5.81 22.92 5.01
N TYR A 198 -4.90 22.64 5.92
CA TYR A 198 -3.48 22.88 5.69
C TYR A 198 -2.88 21.91 4.66
N LYS A 199 -2.21 22.46 3.64
CA LYS A 199 -1.57 21.69 2.57
C LYS A 199 -0.21 21.18 3.02
N THR A 200 -0.15 19.97 3.59
CA THR A 200 1.07 19.37 4.15
C THR A 200 2.05 18.88 3.08
N ARG A 201 1.59 18.64 1.84
CA ARG A 201 2.46 18.21 0.75
C ARG A 201 3.43 19.32 0.35
N GLN A 202 4.71 19.02 0.31
CA GLN A 202 5.76 19.93 -0.12
C GLN A 202 5.51 20.41 -1.56
N ARG A 203 5.50 21.73 -1.81
CA ARG A 203 5.17 22.33 -3.12
C ARG A 203 6.13 21.88 -4.22
N LYS A 204 7.44 21.86 -3.95
CA LYS A 204 8.51 21.49 -4.90
C LYS A 204 8.88 20.01 -4.85
N LYS A 205 7.99 19.12 -4.40
CA LYS A 205 8.29 17.69 -4.31
C LYS A 205 8.55 17.10 -5.71
N TYR A 206 9.69 16.44 -5.90
CA TYR A 206 10.09 15.78 -7.16
C TYR A 206 8.99 14.93 -7.79
N SER A 207 8.24 14.17 -6.98
CA SER A 207 7.17 13.29 -7.45
C SER A 207 5.94 14.02 -8.03
N ASN A 208 5.88 15.35 -7.98
CA ASN A 208 4.78 16.12 -8.56
C ASN A 208 4.67 15.95 -10.08
N LYS A 209 5.80 15.77 -10.77
CA LYS A 209 5.84 15.57 -12.23
C LYS A 209 5.18 14.28 -12.70
N PHE A 210 4.99 13.31 -11.80
CA PHE A 210 4.37 12.04 -12.11
C PHE A 210 2.88 11.97 -11.81
N ILE A 211 2.30 12.95 -11.14
CA ILE A 211 0.87 13.00 -10.83
C ILE A 211 0.15 13.68 -11.97
N LEU A 212 -0.84 13.01 -12.55
CA LEU A 212 -1.72 13.54 -13.59
C LEU A 212 -3.01 14.09 -12.99
N VAL A 213 -3.67 13.26 -12.18
CA VAL A 213 -4.93 13.59 -11.52
C VAL A 213 -4.79 13.34 -10.03
N ARG A 214 -5.30 14.25 -9.21
CA ARG A 214 -5.33 14.11 -7.76
C ARG A 214 -6.44 13.15 -7.32
N ARG A 215 -6.39 12.73 -6.07
CA ARG A 215 -7.42 11.87 -5.46
C ARG A 215 -8.84 12.48 -5.49
N ASP A 216 -8.95 13.79 -5.58
CA ASP A 216 -10.21 14.54 -5.69
C ASP A 216 -10.72 14.67 -7.14
N GLY A 217 -10.11 13.97 -8.09
CA GLY A 217 -10.47 14.00 -9.51
C GLY A 217 -9.98 15.22 -10.27
N ARG A 218 -9.35 16.21 -9.63
CA ARG A 218 -8.85 17.41 -10.27
C ARG A 218 -7.49 17.18 -10.92
N PRO A 219 -7.24 17.77 -12.10
CA PRO A 219 -5.94 17.69 -12.73
C PRO A 219 -4.86 18.32 -11.84
N PHE A 220 -3.66 17.74 -11.84
CA PHE A 220 -2.54 18.27 -11.08
C PHE A 220 -1.95 19.50 -11.82
N LYS A 221 -2.34 20.71 -11.40
CA LYS A 221 -1.75 21.94 -11.95
C LYS A 221 -0.30 22.05 -11.46
N ARG A 222 0.65 21.99 -12.38
CA ARG A 222 2.05 22.38 -12.13
C ARG A 222 2.10 23.89 -12.00
N LYS A 223 2.61 24.40 -10.88
CA LYS A 223 3.06 25.77 -10.75
C LYS A 223 4.54 25.82 -11.04
#